data_845e152ba0ade1bb3d9d0014c82eea91
#
_entry.id   845e152ba0ade1bb3d9d0014c82eea91
#
_cell.length_a   1.000
_cell.length_b   1.000
_cell.length_c   1.000
_cell.angle_alpha   90.00
_cell.angle_beta   90.00
_cell.angle_gamma   90.00
#
_symmetry.space_group_name_H-M   'P 1'
#
loop_
_entity.id
_entity.type
_entity.pdbx_description
1 polymer ?
#
loop_
_entity_poly.entity_id
_entity_poly.type
_entity_poly.pdbx_seq_one_letter_code
_entity_poly.pdbx_strand_id
1 'polypeptide(L)'
;MRTEMDFEDLMEEAYGLPNGPAKLGMLEEAARIADLSGMEEEAYEARSEIVEVASFCGYPMKALIAFSWQLGKFDQQPELYDEETLMWSYKWILGKMTIFPEISRDKIMELLEDFGRRFQSFGYSDRSYWYYRFRVYMDLGELDEASASYAKFKDLERDYMSDCEACEQDEIMRFWDRMGDDEKVLQTAKPILKGRMSCAEIPHLTLSEVLMPLYRLGKIEEAHVHQKKGYRLIKGQNDFVQSFGEQMEFLTLTDPAKGIDILEESLVLAMDHEDPFAKMIYYAHAASLLRRWAEESPGYRLRLPASFPYDGDPGDLIKLADYFGDYAKSMAEQFDQRNGNRHVSSLIEKR
;
A
#
# COMPACT_ATOMS: atom_id res chain seq x y z
N MET A 1 40.27 2.87 -4.35
CA MET A 1 39.61 4.02 -5.00
C MET A 1 38.43 3.44 -5.74
N ARG A 2 37.17 3.69 -5.28
CA ARG A 2 36.02 3.48 -6.14
C ARG A 2 36.16 4.51 -7.27
N THR A 3 36.26 4.08 -8.53
CA THR A 3 36.02 4.94 -9.69
C THR A 3 34.63 5.54 -9.49
N GLU A 4 34.51 6.86 -9.62
CA GLU A 4 33.20 7.52 -9.69
C GLU A 4 32.46 6.85 -10.87
N MET A 5 31.31 6.21 -10.58
CA MET A 5 30.43 5.66 -11.62
C MET A 5 29.75 6.86 -12.29
N ASP A 6 29.65 6.81 -13.60
CA ASP A 6 28.86 7.80 -14.34
C ASP A 6 27.37 7.42 -14.38
N PHE A 7 26.55 8.19 -15.03
CA PHE A 7 25.12 7.98 -15.12
C PHE A 7 24.78 6.62 -15.75
N GLU A 8 25.44 6.29 -16.87
CA GLU A 8 25.16 5.06 -17.65
C GLU A 8 25.52 3.82 -16.83
N ASP A 9 26.70 3.82 -16.16
CA ASP A 9 27.13 2.72 -15.29
C ASP A 9 26.15 2.47 -14.14
N LEU A 10 25.62 3.54 -13.52
CA LEU A 10 24.64 3.45 -12.44
C LEU A 10 23.30 2.89 -12.90
N MET A 11 22.82 3.33 -14.06
CA MET A 11 21.58 2.84 -14.64
C MET A 11 21.69 1.36 -15.02
N GLU A 12 22.81 0.94 -15.65
CA GLU A 12 23.06 -0.45 -16.01
C GLU A 12 23.12 -1.35 -14.75
N GLU A 13 23.83 -0.92 -13.70
CA GLU A 13 23.88 -1.66 -12.43
C GLU A 13 22.51 -1.72 -11.76
N ALA A 14 21.74 -0.60 -11.78
CA ALA A 14 20.38 -0.55 -11.22
C ALA A 14 19.43 -1.52 -11.94
N TYR A 15 19.48 -1.61 -13.27
CA TYR A 15 18.66 -2.57 -14.02
C TYR A 15 19.00 -4.04 -13.71
N GLY A 16 20.24 -4.32 -13.32
CA GLY A 16 20.68 -5.65 -12.88
C GLY A 16 20.17 -6.05 -11.49
N LEU A 17 19.65 -5.12 -10.69
CA LEU A 17 19.19 -5.37 -9.32
C LEU A 17 17.69 -5.68 -9.26
N PRO A 18 17.27 -6.55 -8.31
CA PRO A 18 15.86 -6.67 -7.98
C PRO A 18 15.34 -5.34 -7.39
N ASN A 19 14.04 -5.09 -7.56
CA ASN A 19 13.39 -3.94 -6.94
C ASN A 19 13.60 -3.96 -5.42
N GLY A 20 14.02 -2.81 -4.87
CA GLY A 20 14.33 -2.68 -3.45
C GLY A 20 15.24 -1.48 -3.15
N PRO A 21 15.65 -1.32 -1.87
CA PRO A 21 16.43 -0.15 -1.43
C PRO A 21 17.76 0.03 -2.17
N ALA A 22 18.43 -1.06 -2.55
CA ALA A 22 19.71 -0.99 -3.26
C ALA A 22 19.53 -0.40 -4.67
N LYS A 23 18.56 -0.90 -5.45
CA LYS A 23 18.21 -0.36 -6.77
C LYS A 23 17.80 1.11 -6.65
N LEU A 24 16.92 1.41 -5.70
CA LEU A 24 16.44 2.78 -5.48
C LEU A 24 17.58 3.75 -5.16
N GLY A 25 18.53 3.37 -4.31
CA GLY A 25 19.70 4.19 -4.00
C GLY A 25 20.59 4.48 -5.21
N MET A 26 20.74 3.52 -6.14
CA MET A 26 21.50 3.74 -7.39
C MET A 26 20.75 4.69 -8.33
N LEU A 27 19.45 4.55 -8.47
CA LEU A 27 18.63 5.43 -9.29
C LEU A 27 18.61 6.87 -8.75
N GLU A 28 18.57 7.04 -7.42
CA GLU A 28 18.68 8.38 -6.78
C GLU A 28 20.05 9.02 -7.05
N GLU A 29 21.12 8.23 -7.02
CA GLU A 29 22.46 8.73 -7.35
C GLU A 29 22.58 9.07 -8.84
N ALA A 30 22.03 8.24 -9.74
CA ALA A 30 21.98 8.53 -11.18
C ALA A 30 21.22 9.85 -11.45
N ALA A 31 20.04 10.03 -10.84
CA ALA A 31 19.27 11.28 -10.95
C ALA A 31 20.06 12.49 -10.43
N ARG A 32 20.79 12.34 -9.32
CA ARG A 32 21.64 13.39 -8.77
C ARG A 32 22.78 13.79 -9.73
N ILE A 33 23.45 12.81 -10.37
CA ILE A 33 24.53 13.06 -11.33
C ILE A 33 23.97 13.77 -12.56
N ALA A 34 22.83 13.31 -13.10
CA ALA A 34 22.18 13.92 -14.23
C ALA A 34 21.80 15.39 -13.95
N ASP A 35 21.22 15.67 -12.78
CA ASP A 35 20.91 17.05 -12.35
C ASP A 35 22.15 17.95 -12.29
N LEU A 36 23.24 17.48 -11.68
CA LEU A 36 24.48 18.24 -11.55
C LEU A 36 25.17 18.51 -12.88
N SER A 37 24.97 17.60 -13.85
CA SER A 37 25.55 17.68 -15.19
C SER A 37 24.65 18.41 -16.19
N GLY A 38 23.42 18.79 -15.81
CA GLY A 38 22.45 19.43 -16.69
C GLY A 38 21.88 18.49 -17.75
N MET A 39 21.90 17.17 -17.49
CA MET A 39 21.41 16.11 -18.37
C MET A 39 19.92 15.89 -18.06
N GLU A 40 19.05 16.67 -18.70
CA GLU A 40 17.63 16.75 -18.31
C GLU A 40 16.83 15.52 -18.73
N GLU A 41 17.13 14.93 -19.90
CA GLU A 41 16.47 13.71 -20.38
C GLU A 41 16.83 12.52 -19.49
N GLU A 42 18.11 12.37 -19.14
CA GLU A 42 18.61 11.32 -18.25
C GLU A 42 18.07 11.49 -16.82
N ALA A 43 17.95 12.74 -16.35
CA ALA A 43 17.32 13.03 -15.06
C ALA A 43 15.84 12.64 -15.03
N TYR A 44 15.14 12.74 -16.17
CA TYR A 44 13.76 12.30 -16.32
C TYR A 44 13.66 10.77 -16.35
N GLU A 45 14.55 10.10 -17.11
CA GLU A 45 14.62 8.64 -17.17
C GLU A 45 14.84 8.02 -15.79
N ALA A 46 15.88 8.47 -15.07
CA ALA A 46 16.15 7.96 -13.71
C ALA A 46 14.97 8.13 -12.77
N ARG A 47 14.24 9.26 -12.86
CA ARG A 47 13.05 9.50 -12.05
C ARG A 47 11.85 8.65 -12.47
N SER A 48 11.72 8.27 -13.72
CA SER A 48 10.70 7.30 -14.16
C SER A 48 10.89 5.95 -13.47
N GLU A 49 12.14 5.48 -13.42
CA GLU A 49 12.50 4.26 -12.71
C GLU A 49 12.29 4.40 -11.18
N ILE A 50 12.63 5.56 -10.59
CA ILE A 50 12.37 5.84 -9.17
C ILE A 50 10.88 5.76 -8.86
N VAL A 51 10.01 6.33 -9.70
CA VAL A 51 8.55 6.29 -9.51
C VAL A 51 8.07 4.84 -9.48
N GLU A 52 8.50 4.02 -10.44
CA GLU A 52 8.11 2.61 -10.50
C GLU A 52 8.63 1.84 -9.28
N VAL A 53 9.94 1.84 -9.06
CA VAL A 53 10.57 1.07 -7.96
C VAL A 53 10.02 1.51 -6.60
N ALA A 54 9.97 2.80 -6.33
CA ALA A 54 9.55 3.32 -5.03
C ALA A 54 8.05 3.08 -4.74
N SER A 55 7.21 3.06 -5.79
CA SER A 55 5.78 2.77 -5.66
C SER A 55 5.51 1.34 -5.17
N PHE A 56 6.41 0.40 -5.47
CA PHE A 56 6.25 -1.03 -5.18
C PHE A 56 7.30 -1.62 -4.23
N CYS A 57 8.02 -0.75 -3.47
CA CYS A 57 9.04 -1.18 -2.50
C CYS A 57 8.88 -0.54 -1.11
N GLY A 58 7.72 0.05 -0.81
CA GLY A 58 7.45 0.66 0.50
C GLY A 58 8.05 2.08 0.68
N TYR A 59 8.37 2.79 -0.41
CA TYR A 59 8.92 4.15 -0.41
C TYR A 59 8.03 5.15 -1.18
N PRO A 60 6.73 5.22 -0.92
CA PRO A 60 5.80 5.99 -1.74
C PRO A 60 6.06 7.51 -1.74
N MET A 61 6.69 8.06 -0.71
CA MET A 61 7.07 9.48 -0.67
C MET A 61 8.13 9.80 -1.73
N LYS A 62 9.10 8.91 -1.94
CA LYS A 62 10.12 9.08 -2.99
C LYS A 62 9.47 9.05 -4.38
N ALA A 63 8.51 8.17 -4.60
CA ALA A 63 7.73 8.14 -5.85
C ALA A 63 6.98 9.46 -6.08
N LEU A 64 6.30 10.00 -5.06
CA LEU A 64 5.59 11.28 -5.14
C LEU A 64 6.51 12.45 -5.51
N ILE A 65 7.71 12.52 -4.91
CA ILE A 65 8.69 13.56 -5.18
C ILE A 65 9.21 13.47 -6.60
N ALA A 66 9.60 12.27 -7.04
CA ALA A 66 10.11 12.04 -8.39
C ALA A 66 9.05 12.36 -9.46
N PHE A 67 7.82 11.89 -9.25
CA PHE A 67 6.70 12.16 -10.16
C PHE A 67 6.34 13.65 -10.24
N SER A 68 6.34 14.37 -9.11
CA SER A 68 6.04 15.80 -9.10
C SER A 68 7.02 16.58 -9.97
N TRP A 69 8.30 16.21 -9.95
CA TRP A 69 9.32 16.78 -10.81
C TRP A 69 9.07 16.45 -12.29
N GLN A 70 8.77 15.19 -12.61
CA GLN A 70 8.48 14.75 -13.98
C GLN A 70 7.25 15.46 -14.56
N LEU A 71 6.16 15.54 -13.79
CA LEU A 71 4.94 16.24 -14.21
C LEU A 71 5.21 17.70 -14.52
N GLY A 72 6.03 18.38 -13.67
CA GLY A 72 6.44 19.76 -13.90
C GLY A 72 7.29 19.91 -15.17
N LYS A 73 8.14 18.96 -15.52
CA LYS A 73 8.92 18.95 -16.77
C LYS A 73 8.04 18.71 -17.98
N PHE A 74 7.16 17.72 -17.90
CA PHE A 74 6.20 17.44 -18.96
C PHE A 74 5.31 18.64 -19.26
N ASP A 75 4.83 19.36 -18.24
CA ASP A 75 4.00 20.56 -18.44
C ASP A 75 4.73 21.72 -19.13
N GLN A 76 6.06 21.77 -19.01
CA GLN A 76 6.88 22.78 -19.68
C GLN A 76 7.19 22.43 -21.13
N GLN A 77 7.44 21.14 -21.43
CA GLN A 77 7.92 20.65 -22.72
C GLN A 77 7.31 19.26 -23.04
N PRO A 78 5.98 19.18 -23.26
CA PRO A 78 5.30 17.88 -23.40
C PRO A 78 5.78 17.06 -24.61
N GLU A 79 6.33 17.72 -25.63
CA GLU A 79 6.86 17.08 -26.85
C GLU A 79 8.14 16.28 -26.64
N LEU A 80 8.84 16.47 -25.49
CA LEU A 80 10.09 15.77 -25.20
C LEU A 80 9.87 14.43 -24.44
N TYR A 81 8.70 14.23 -23.86
CA TYR A 81 8.45 13.13 -22.94
C TYR A 81 7.25 12.29 -23.38
N ASP A 82 7.32 10.98 -23.07
CA ASP A 82 6.24 10.06 -23.38
C ASP A 82 5.03 10.23 -22.45
N GLU A 83 3.89 10.60 -23.03
CA GLU A 83 2.66 10.84 -22.28
C GLU A 83 2.07 9.56 -21.68
N GLU A 84 2.20 8.42 -22.37
CA GLU A 84 1.65 7.15 -21.91
C GLU A 84 2.35 6.70 -20.63
N THR A 85 3.68 6.70 -20.61
CA THR A 85 4.48 6.37 -19.43
C THR A 85 4.17 7.31 -18.26
N LEU A 86 4.04 8.62 -18.52
CA LEU A 86 3.68 9.59 -17.49
C LEU A 86 2.27 9.30 -16.91
N MET A 87 1.30 8.97 -17.76
CA MET A 87 -0.07 8.69 -17.32
C MET A 87 -0.15 7.35 -16.53
N TRP A 88 0.67 6.35 -16.89
CA TRP A 88 0.84 5.15 -16.05
C TRP A 88 1.39 5.48 -14.66
N SER A 89 2.44 6.28 -14.59
CA SER A 89 3.02 6.76 -13.34
C SER A 89 1.98 7.55 -12.51
N TYR A 90 1.18 8.40 -13.16
CA TYR A 90 0.14 9.17 -12.50
C TYR A 90 -0.89 8.29 -11.78
N LYS A 91 -1.27 7.16 -12.40
CA LYS A 91 -2.18 6.18 -11.80
C LYS A 91 -1.61 5.63 -10.49
N TRP A 92 -0.34 5.21 -10.49
CA TRP A 92 0.32 4.71 -9.28
C TRP A 92 0.37 5.77 -8.17
N ILE A 93 0.69 7.00 -8.54
CA ILE A 93 0.75 8.13 -7.62
C ILE A 93 -0.62 8.43 -7.00
N LEU A 94 -1.69 8.46 -7.77
CA LEU A 94 -3.05 8.64 -7.24
C LEU A 94 -3.40 7.56 -6.20
N GLY A 95 -3.00 6.31 -6.44
CA GLY A 95 -3.19 5.22 -5.48
C GLY A 95 -2.35 5.37 -4.19
N LYS A 96 -1.31 6.22 -4.19
CA LYS A 96 -0.45 6.47 -3.02
C LYS A 96 -0.76 7.79 -2.30
N MET A 97 -1.53 8.70 -2.89
CA MET A 97 -1.83 9.99 -2.25
C MET A 97 -2.65 9.87 -0.98
N THR A 98 -3.58 8.92 -0.96
CA THR A 98 -4.53 8.74 0.15
C THR A 98 -3.89 8.18 1.41
N ILE A 99 -2.73 7.53 1.31
CA ILE A 99 -2.03 6.91 2.44
C ILE A 99 -1.26 7.91 3.34
N PHE A 100 -1.15 9.18 2.94
CA PHE A 100 -0.48 10.22 3.71
C PHE A 100 -1.51 11.19 4.31
N PRO A 101 -1.64 11.29 5.65
CA PRO A 101 -2.62 12.18 6.26
C PRO A 101 -2.27 13.67 6.07
N GLU A 102 -0.99 14.00 5.78
CA GLU A 102 -0.51 15.36 5.52
C GLU A 102 -0.97 15.92 4.17
N ILE A 103 -1.32 15.04 3.21
CA ILE A 103 -1.85 15.46 1.93
C ILE A 103 -3.33 15.78 2.10
N SER A 104 -3.68 17.06 1.93
CA SER A 104 -5.05 17.50 2.14
C SER A 104 -6.03 16.84 1.16
N ARG A 105 -7.28 16.66 1.61
CA ARG A 105 -8.36 16.15 0.77
C ARG A 105 -8.50 16.96 -0.53
N ASP A 106 -8.44 18.30 -0.43
CA ASP A 106 -8.56 19.17 -1.59
C ASP A 106 -7.44 18.93 -2.61
N LYS A 107 -6.21 18.69 -2.14
CA LYS A 107 -5.08 18.38 -3.04
C LYS A 107 -5.25 17.01 -3.71
N ILE A 108 -5.74 16.01 -3.00
CA ILE A 108 -6.07 14.70 -3.57
C ILE A 108 -7.12 14.85 -4.67
N MET A 109 -8.19 15.61 -4.40
CA MET A 109 -9.24 15.85 -5.38
C MET A 109 -8.77 16.67 -6.59
N GLU A 110 -7.94 17.70 -6.37
CA GLU A 110 -7.31 18.48 -7.45
C GLU A 110 -6.52 17.58 -8.42
N LEU A 111 -5.72 16.67 -7.88
CA LEU A 111 -4.89 15.77 -8.69
C LEU A 111 -5.75 14.71 -9.40
N LEU A 112 -6.79 14.21 -8.76
CA LEU A 112 -7.73 13.28 -9.38
C LEU A 112 -8.45 13.95 -10.58
N GLU A 113 -8.91 15.18 -10.43
CA GLU A 113 -9.55 15.93 -11.51
C GLU A 113 -8.55 16.32 -12.61
N ASP A 114 -7.31 16.65 -12.25
CA ASP A 114 -6.24 16.90 -13.22
C ASP A 114 -5.95 15.65 -14.05
N PHE A 115 -5.83 14.48 -13.40
CA PHE A 115 -5.69 13.20 -14.05
C PHE A 115 -6.80 12.94 -15.07
N GLY A 116 -8.07 13.15 -14.68
CA GLY A 116 -9.22 12.97 -15.58
C GLY A 116 -9.15 13.88 -16.80
N ARG A 117 -8.82 15.16 -16.61
CA ARG A 117 -8.65 16.12 -17.72
C ARG A 117 -7.55 15.70 -18.70
N ARG A 118 -6.39 15.23 -18.19
CA ARG A 118 -5.27 14.77 -19.02
C ARG A 118 -5.65 13.52 -19.80
N PHE A 119 -6.25 12.51 -19.15
CA PHE A 119 -6.72 11.30 -19.82
C PHE A 119 -7.67 11.64 -20.98
N GLN A 120 -8.62 12.53 -20.75
CA GLN A 120 -9.53 12.96 -21.81
C GLN A 120 -8.82 13.75 -22.91
N SER A 121 -7.85 14.62 -22.58
CA SER A 121 -7.12 15.43 -23.56
C SER A 121 -6.22 14.57 -24.48
N PHE A 122 -5.69 13.45 -23.98
CA PHE A 122 -4.91 12.48 -24.73
C PHE A 122 -5.77 11.45 -25.48
N GLY A 123 -7.09 11.49 -25.29
CA GLY A 123 -8.02 10.60 -26.00
C GLY A 123 -8.17 9.21 -25.37
N TYR A 124 -7.73 9.02 -24.12
CA TYR A 124 -7.94 7.79 -23.36
C TYR A 124 -9.36 7.65 -22.86
N SER A 125 -9.78 6.42 -22.56
CA SER A 125 -11.08 6.14 -21.97
C SER A 125 -11.23 6.75 -20.58
N ASP A 126 -12.44 7.25 -20.26
CA ASP A 126 -12.78 7.71 -18.90
C ASP A 126 -12.78 6.59 -17.86
N ARG A 127 -12.59 5.31 -18.26
CA ARG A 127 -12.64 4.15 -17.39
C ARG A 127 -11.62 4.25 -16.24
N SER A 128 -10.37 4.60 -16.56
CA SER A 128 -9.32 4.76 -15.53
C SER A 128 -9.64 5.89 -14.55
N TYR A 129 -10.19 7.01 -15.04
CA TYR A 129 -10.65 8.10 -14.16
C TYR A 129 -11.72 7.64 -13.18
N TRP A 130 -12.76 6.92 -13.63
CA TRP A 130 -13.83 6.43 -12.74
C TRP A 130 -13.33 5.35 -11.79
N TYR A 131 -12.35 4.53 -12.20
CA TYR A 131 -11.70 3.55 -11.33
C TYR A 131 -10.89 4.23 -10.21
N TYR A 132 -10.04 5.21 -10.53
CA TYR A 132 -9.27 5.93 -9.52
C TYR A 132 -10.15 6.82 -8.64
N ARG A 133 -11.21 7.40 -9.18
CA ARG A 133 -12.23 8.10 -8.40
C ARG A 133 -12.91 7.16 -7.40
N PHE A 134 -13.26 5.96 -7.81
CA PHE A 134 -13.81 4.92 -6.94
C PHE A 134 -12.84 4.58 -5.79
N ARG A 135 -11.56 4.33 -6.07
CA ARG A 135 -10.54 4.03 -5.07
C ARG A 135 -10.34 5.19 -4.09
N VAL A 136 -10.13 6.39 -4.59
CA VAL A 136 -9.91 7.59 -3.78
C VAL A 136 -11.07 7.82 -2.80
N TYR A 137 -12.30 7.75 -3.26
CA TYR A 137 -13.45 7.92 -2.37
C TYR A 137 -13.61 6.80 -1.35
N MET A 138 -13.27 5.57 -1.72
CA MET A 138 -13.24 4.44 -0.79
C MET A 138 -12.21 4.68 0.33
N ASP A 139 -11.00 5.12 -0.01
CA ASP A 139 -9.94 5.41 0.96
C ASP A 139 -10.27 6.63 1.84
N LEU A 140 -10.97 7.63 1.29
CA LEU A 140 -11.46 8.78 2.05
C LEU A 140 -12.66 8.44 2.96
N GLY A 141 -13.24 7.24 2.82
CA GLY A 141 -14.43 6.82 3.59
C GLY A 141 -15.74 7.42 3.08
N GLU A 142 -15.76 7.95 1.87
CA GLU A 142 -16.95 8.51 1.20
C GLU A 142 -17.63 7.43 0.36
N LEU A 143 -18.20 6.42 1.03
CA LEU A 143 -18.66 5.17 0.40
C LEU A 143 -19.81 5.35 -0.60
N ASP A 144 -20.65 6.38 -0.44
CA ASP A 144 -21.72 6.69 -1.41
C ASP A 144 -21.11 7.18 -2.74
N GLU A 145 -20.10 8.06 -2.70
CA GLU A 145 -19.38 8.54 -3.87
C GLU A 145 -18.56 7.42 -4.51
N ALA A 146 -17.94 6.55 -3.68
CA ALA A 146 -17.26 5.35 -4.15
C ALA A 146 -18.24 4.43 -4.91
N SER A 147 -19.44 4.18 -4.36
CA SER A 147 -20.50 3.37 -5.00
C SER A 147 -20.94 3.95 -6.33
N ALA A 148 -21.14 5.28 -6.40
CA ALA A 148 -21.54 5.97 -7.63
C ALA A 148 -20.43 5.88 -8.70
N SER A 149 -19.16 6.00 -8.29
CA SER A 149 -18.00 5.88 -9.19
C SER A 149 -17.81 4.44 -9.68
N TYR A 150 -17.96 3.45 -8.78
CA TYR A 150 -17.96 2.04 -9.13
C TYR A 150 -19.03 1.67 -10.17
N ALA A 151 -20.25 2.19 -10.01
CA ALA A 151 -21.33 1.94 -10.97
C ALA A 151 -20.99 2.42 -12.38
N LYS A 152 -20.29 3.56 -12.51
CA LYS A 152 -19.82 4.07 -13.80
C LYS A 152 -18.63 3.29 -14.34
N PHE A 153 -17.63 3.03 -13.49
CA PHE A 153 -16.43 2.29 -13.85
C PHE A 153 -16.74 0.93 -14.46
N LYS A 154 -17.62 0.14 -13.84
CA LYS A 154 -17.93 -1.23 -14.27
C LYS A 154 -18.65 -1.31 -15.63
N ASP A 155 -19.35 -0.24 -16.03
CA ASP A 155 -20.12 -0.19 -17.27
C ASP A 155 -19.28 0.27 -18.48
N LEU A 156 -18.03 0.71 -18.25
CA LEU A 156 -17.10 1.16 -19.29
C LEU A 156 -16.21 0.00 -19.76
N GLU A 157 -16.01 -0.09 -21.06
CA GLU A 157 -15.12 -1.09 -21.66
C GLU A 157 -13.67 -0.85 -21.25
N ARG A 158 -12.90 -1.94 -21.09
CA ARG A 158 -11.47 -1.91 -20.82
C ARG A 158 -10.71 -1.45 -22.06
N ASP A 159 -9.66 -0.68 -21.83
CA ASP A 159 -8.66 -0.32 -22.84
C ASP A 159 -7.25 -0.69 -22.33
N TYR A 160 -6.23 -0.36 -23.11
CA TYR A 160 -4.83 -0.64 -22.77
C TYR A 160 -4.31 0.20 -21.59
N MET A 161 -5.00 1.30 -21.24
CA MET A 161 -4.71 2.10 -20.04
C MET A 161 -5.44 1.61 -18.79
N SER A 162 -6.26 0.57 -18.88
CA SER A 162 -6.91 -0.03 -17.72
C SER A 162 -5.89 -0.78 -16.84
N ASP A 163 -6.07 -0.76 -15.54
CA ASP A 163 -5.25 -1.53 -14.60
C ASP A 163 -5.41 -3.04 -14.83
N CYS A 164 -4.52 -3.87 -14.28
CA CYS A 164 -4.66 -5.30 -14.47
C CYS A 164 -5.97 -5.82 -13.86
N GLU A 165 -6.57 -6.84 -14.50
CA GLU A 165 -7.86 -7.38 -14.06
C GLU A 165 -7.82 -7.92 -12.62
N ALA A 166 -6.69 -8.47 -12.20
CA ALA A 166 -6.54 -9.00 -10.84
C ALA A 166 -6.54 -7.87 -9.80
N CYS A 167 -5.87 -6.75 -10.09
CA CYS A 167 -5.85 -5.59 -9.20
C CYS A 167 -7.22 -4.92 -9.11
N GLU A 168 -7.92 -4.74 -10.25
CA GLU A 168 -9.28 -4.20 -10.23
C GLU A 168 -10.24 -5.11 -9.46
N GLN A 169 -10.11 -6.42 -9.63
CA GLN A 169 -10.94 -7.42 -8.92
C GLN A 169 -10.71 -7.38 -7.41
N ASP A 170 -9.45 -7.20 -6.98
CA ASP A 170 -9.07 -7.09 -5.58
C ASP A 170 -9.64 -5.80 -4.95
N GLU A 171 -9.53 -4.66 -5.63
CA GLU A 171 -10.12 -3.40 -5.16
C GLU A 171 -11.65 -3.46 -5.05
N ILE A 172 -12.33 -4.16 -5.96
CA ILE A 172 -13.77 -4.40 -5.85
C ILE A 172 -14.09 -5.28 -4.64
N MET A 173 -13.26 -6.27 -4.35
CA MET A 173 -13.39 -7.10 -3.14
C MET A 173 -13.26 -6.25 -1.88
N ARG A 174 -12.23 -5.38 -1.79
CA ARG A 174 -12.02 -4.46 -0.67
C ARG A 174 -13.23 -3.52 -0.48
N PHE A 175 -13.82 -3.04 -1.57
CA PHE A 175 -15.03 -2.22 -1.50
C PHE A 175 -16.18 -2.96 -0.80
N TRP A 176 -16.40 -4.25 -1.12
CA TRP A 176 -17.44 -5.02 -0.45
C TRP A 176 -17.15 -5.28 1.03
N ASP A 177 -15.87 -5.44 1.42
CA ASP A 177 -15.49 -5.49 2.85
C ASP A 177 -15.80 -4.16 3.56
N ARG A 178 -15.51 -3.01 2.93
CA ARG A 178 -15.89 -1.68 3.46
C ARG A 178 -17.40 -1.52 3.60
N MET A 179 -18.17 -2.11 2.68
CA MET A 179 -19.64 -2.14 2.74
C MET A 179 -20.19 -3.18 3.73
N GLY A 180 -19.35 -4.02 4.32
CA GLY A 180 -19.75 -5.06 5.28
C GLY A 180 -20.44 -6.27 4.67
N ASP A 181 -20.24 -6.54 3.37
CA ASP A 181 -20.87 -7.64 2.64
C ASP A 181 -19.88 -8.79 2.41
N ASP A 182 -19.66 -9.60 3.46
CA ASP A 182 -18.71 -10.72 3.44
C ASP A 182 -18.99 -11.76 2.34
N GLU A 183 -20.25 -11.98 1.98
CA GLU A 183 -20.59 -12.91 0.91
C GLU A 183 -20.11 -12.41 -0.44
N LYS A 184 -20.31 -11.10 -0.72
CA LYS A 184 -19.79 -10.47 -1.93
C LYS A 184 -18.27 -10.39 -1.94
N VAL A 185 -17.63 -10.18 -0.79
CA VAL A 185 -16.15 -10.28 -0.68
C VAL A 185 -15.69 -11.60 -1.23
N LEU A 186 -16.21 -12.73 -0.72
CA LEU A 186 -15.78 -14.06 -1.15
C LEU A 186 -16.19 -14.38 -2.59
N GLN A 187 -17.34 -13.91 -3.04
CA GLN A 187 -17.75 -14.07 -4.43
C GLN A 187 -16.79 -13.36 -5.37
N THR A 188 -16.40 -12.13 -5.03
CA THR A 188 -15.48 -11.30 -5.81
C THR A 188 -14.06 -11.87 -5.77
N ALA A 189 -13.56 -12.32 -4.62
CA ALA A 189 -12.23 -12.94 -4.48
C ALA A 189 -12.08 -14.28 -5.21
N LYS A 190 -13.18 -14.97 -5.50
CA LYS A 190 -13.17 -16.36 -6.01
C LYS A 190 -12.31 -16.61 -7.26
N PRO A 191 -12.26 -15.76 -8.29
CA PRO A 191 -11.36 -15.95 -9.43
C PRO A 191 -9.88 -15.93 -9.03
N ILE A 192 -9.50 -15.03 -8.12
CA ILE A 192 -8.14 -14.88 -7.59
C ILE A 192 -7.78 -16.11 -6.74
N LEU A 193 -8.63 -16.48 -5.78
CA LEU A 193 -8.41 -17.63 -4.90
C LEU A 193 -8.28 -18.96 -5.65
N LYS A 194 -8.95 -19.08 -6.82
CA LYS A 194 -8.83 -20.22 -7.74
C LYS A 194 -7.64 -20.14 -8.70
N GLY A 195 -6.80 -19.11 -8.60
CA GLY A 195 -5.63 -18.92 -9.46
C GLY A 195 -5.95 -18.60 -10.92
N ARG A 196 -7.14 -18.06 -11.21
CA ARG A 196 -7.54 -17.64 -12.56
C ARG A 196 -7.11 -16.22 -12.89
N MET A 197 -6.86 -15.42 -11.86
CA MET A 197 -6.38 -14.05 -11.92
C MET A 197 -5.19 -13.91 -10.98
N SER A 198 -4.12 -13.26 -11.45
CA SER A 198 -2.92 -12.98 -10.64
C SER A 198 -2.12 -11.85 -11.26
N CYS A 199 -1.32 -11.18 -10.44
CA CYS A 199 -0.30 -10.22 -10.85
C CYS A 199 0.85 -10.24 -9.82
N ALA A 200 1.73 -9.23 -9.82
CA ALA A 200 2.85 -9.15 -8.88
C ALA A 200 2.41 -9.15 -7.41
N GLU A 201 1.31 -8.43 -7.08
CA GLU A 201 0.81 -8.29 -5.71
C GLU A 201 -0.40 -9.19 -5.40
N ILE A 202 -1.04 -9.74 -6.43
CA ILE A 202 -2.22 -10.61 -6.30
C ILE A 202 -1.83 -12.05 -6.65
N PRO A 203 -2.02 -13.03 -5.75
CA PRO A 203 -2.97 -13.07 -4.62
C PRO A 203 -2.39 -12.70 -3.25
N HIS A 204 -1.21 -12.08 -3.13
CA HIS A 204 -0.57 -11.80 -1.85
C HIS A 204 -1.50 -10.99 -0.92
N LEU A 205 -2.05 -9.88 -1.42
CA LEU A 205 -3.01 -9.02 -0.72
C LEU A 205 -4.32 -9.76 -0.44
N THR A 206 -4.97 -10.28 -1.47
CA THR A 206 -6.26 -10.97 -1.38
C THR A 206 -6.28 -12.06 -0.30
N LEU A 207 -5.18 -12.83 -0.17
CA LEU A 207 -5.10 -13.94 0.80
C LEU A 207 -5.11 -13.47 2.26
N SER A 208 -4.70 -12.24 2.55
CA SER A 208 -4.78 -11.63 3.87
C SER A 208 -6.15 -10.98 4.10
N GLU A 209 -6.66 -10.28 3.12
CA GLU A 209 -7.93 -9.52 3.20
C GLU A 209 -9.16 -10.43 3.34
N VAL A 210 -9.16 -11.65 2.77
CA VAL A 210 -10.30 -12.58 2.91
C VAL A 210 -10.38 -13.28 4.27
N LEU A 211 -9.38 -13.17 5.14
CA LEU A 211 -9.31 -13.93 6.40
C LEU A 211 -10.47 -13.57 7.34
N MET A 212 -10.70 -12.29 7.56
CA MET A 212 -11.77 -11.84 8.45
C MET A 212 -13.18 -12.05 7.88
N PRO A 213 -13.47 -11.80 6.58
CA PRO A 213 -14.70 -12.23 5.94
C PRO A 213 -14.98 -13.74 6.09
N LEU A 214 -13.98 -14.59 5.87
CA LEU A 214 -14.12 -16.03 6.09
C LEU A 214 -14.41 -16.37 7.56
N TYR A 215 -13.71 -15.72 8.49
CA TYR A 215 -13.95 -15.91 9.93
C TYR A 215 -15.38 -15.52 10.33
N ARG A 216 -15.86 -14.34 9.91
CA ARG A 216 -17.23 -13.85 10.19
C ARG A 216 -18.31 -14.77 9.61
N LEU A 217 -18.02 -15.43 8.48
CA LEU A 217 -18.92 -16.45 7.86
C LEU A 217 -18.75 -17.86 8.45
N GLY A 218 -17.94 -18.04 9.51
CA GLY A 218 -17.72 -19.32 10.16
C GLY A 218 -16.86 -20.31 9.36
N LYS A 219 -16.17 -19.86 8.30
CA LYS A 219 -15.32 -20.69 7.43
C LYS A 219 -13.86 -20.72 7.91
N ILE A 220 -13.67 -21.01 9.19
CA ILE A 220 -12.38 -20.87 9.89
C ILE A 220 -11.28 -21.75 9.29
N GLU A 221 -11.61 -22.98 8.92
CA GLU A 221 -10.64 -23.92 8.32
C GLU A 221 -10.15 -23.42 6.96
N GLU A 222 -11.06 -22.87 6.14
CA GLU A 222 -10.71 -22.25 4.85
C GLU A 222 -9.81 -21.03 5.06
N ALA A 223 -10.12 -20.19 6.05
CA ALA A 223 -9.29 -19.04 6.42
C ALA A 223 -7.88 -19.47 6.82
N HIS A 224 -7.69 -20.52 7.62
CA HIS A 224 -6.37 -21.04 7.96
C HIS A 224 -5.57 -21.55 6.76
N VAL A 225 -6.23 -22.13 5.75
CA VAL A 225 -5.56 -22.53 4.50
C VAL A 225 -5.03 -21.29 3.76
N HIS A 226 -5.85 -20.25 3.64
CA HIS A 226 -5.43 -18.99 2.99
C HIS A 226 -4.38 -18.23 3.80
N GLN A 227 -4.49 -18.21 5.13
CA GLN A 227 -3.51 -17.62 6.03
C GLN A 227 -2.10 -18.23 5.80
N LYS A 228 -1.99 -19.56 5.83
CA LYS A 228 -0.70 -20.23 5.63
C LYS A 228 -0.12 -19.98 4.24
N LYS A 229 -0.98 -19.97 3.21
CA LYS A 229 -0.55 -19.68 1.84
C LYS A 229 -0.10 -18.23 1.70
N GLY A 230 -0.91 -17.27 2.19
CA GLY A 230 -0.63 -15.84 2.15
C GLY A 230 0.67 -15.51 2.86
N TYR A 231 0.85 -15.99 4.11
CA TYR A 231 2.07 -15.73 4.86
C TYR A 231 3.35 -16.20 4.14
N ARG A 232 3.32 -17.36 3.48
CA ARG A 232 4.48 -17.83 2.71
C ARG A 232 4.85 -16.92 1.55
N LEU A 233 3.86 -16.25 0.96
CA LEU A 233 4.07 -15.34 -0.16
C LEU A 233 4.63 -14.00 0.30
N ILE A 234 4.16 -13.46 1.43
CA ILE A 234 4.56 -12.12 1.91
C ILE A 234 5.79 -12.12 2.83
N LYS A 235 6.19 -13.28 3.36
CA LYS A 235 7.26 -13.38 4.36
C LYS A 235 8.55 -12.72 3.86
N GLY A 236 9.05 -11.76 4.64
CA GLY A 236 10.29 -11.03 4.38
C GLY A 236 10.17 -9.94 3.31
N GLN A 237 8.97 -9.64 2.82
CA GLN A 237 8.74 -8.59 1.82
C GLN A 237 8.19 -7.32 2.47
N ASN A 238 8.85 -6.18 2.22
CA ASN A 238 8.52 -4.90 2.85
C ASN A 238 7.19 -4.30 2.37
N ASP A 239 6.72 -4.64 1.15
CA ASP A 239 5.50 -4.08 0.58
C ASP A 239 4.21 -4.54 1.27
N PHE A 240 4.27 -5.64 2.05
CA PHE A 240 3.10 -6.28 2.63
C PHE A 240 2.95 -6.04 4.13
N VAL A 241 3.41 -4.88 4.64
CA VAL A 241 3.30 -4.54 6.07
C VAL A 241 1.84 -4.55 6.54
N GLN A 242 0.91 -3.99 5.78
CA GLN A 242 -0.51 -4.06 6.09
C GLN A 242 -1.00 -5.51 6.18
N SER A 243 -0.61 -6.34 5.22
CA SER A 243 -1.02 -7.76 5.17
C SER A 243 -0.52 -8.57 6.37
N PHE A 244 0.66 -8.26 6.92
CA PHE A 244 1.08 -8.85 8.21
C PHE A 244 0.13 -8.46 9.34
N GLY A 245 -0.33 -7.20 9.36
CA GLY A 245 -1.34 -6.74 10.31
C GLY A 245 -2.66 -7.53 10.21
N GLU A 246 -3.19 -7.67 9.00
CA GLU A 246 -4.42 -8.42 8.72
C GLU A 246 -4.29 -9.91 9.09
N GLN A 247 -3.12 -10.50 8.88
CA GLN A 247 -2.82 -11.86 9.33
C GLN A 247 -2.82 -11.96 10.87
N MET A 248 -2.22 -10.98 11.55
CA MET A 248 -2.25 -10.92 13.01
C MET A 248 -3.66 -10.73 13.56
N GLU A 249 -4.52 -9.94 12.91
CA GLU A 249 -5.92 -9.79 13.29
C GLU A 249 -6.63 -11.15 13.36
N PHE A 250 -6.58 -11.91 12.28
CA PHE A 250 -7.18 -13.24 12.23
C PHE A 250 -6.58 -14.19 13.26
N LEU A 251 -5.26 -14.18 13.42
CA LEU A 251 -4.56 -15.07 14.34
C LEU A 251 -4.78 -14.68 15.82
N THR A 252 -5.06 -13.42 16.12
CA THR A 252 -5.47 -12.99 17.47
C THR A 252 -6.71 -13.76 17.96
N LEU A 253 -7.61 -14.10 17.05
CA LEU A 253 -8.85 -14.82 17.34
C LEU A 253 -8.74 -16.35 17.27
N THR A 254 -7.72 -16.87 16.56
CA THR A 254 -7.68 -18.30 16.20
C THR A 254 -6.40 -19.02 16.63
N ASP A 255 -5.25 -18.36 16.62
CA ASP A 255 -3.93 -18.93 16.99
C ASP A 255 -2.97 -17.80 17.40
N PRO A 256 -3.15 -17.16 18.59
CA PRO A 256 -2.33 -16.01 19.00
C PRO A 256 -0.83 -16.29 19.05
N ALA A 257 -0.42 -17.53 19.35
CA ALA A 257 0.99 -17.92 19.36
C ALA A 257 1.65 -17.70 17.99
N LYS A 258 0.97 -18.11 16.91
CA LYS A 258 1.44 -17.83 15.53
C LYS A 258 1.41 -16.35 15.19
N GLY A 259 0.45 -15.62 15.70
CA GLY A 259 0.39 -14.16 15.56
C GLY A 259 1.65 -13.51 16.14
N ILE A 260 2.10 -13.94 17.32
CA ILE A 260 3.33 -13.48 17.96
C ILE A 260 4.58 -13.81 17.12
N ASP A 261 4.66 -15.01 16.54
CA ASP A 261 5.75 -15.36 15.64
C ASP A 261 5.82 -14.39 14.44
N ILE A 262 4.65 -14.06 13.84
CA ILE A 262 4.57 -13.10 12.73
C ILE A 262 5.01 -11.70 13.19
N LEU A 263 4.52 -11.23 14.33
CA LEU A 263 4.90 -9.94 14.89
C LEU A 263 6.41 -9.81 15.07
N GLU A 264 7.05 -10.80 15.71
CA GLU A 264 8.50 -10.81 15.96
C GLU A 264 9.34 -10.88 14.68
N GLU A 265 8.85 -11.61 13.65
CA GLU A 265 9.54 -11.73 12.37
C GLU A 265 9.38 -10.50 11.46
N SER A 266 8.23 -9.81 11.51
CA SER A 266 7.89 -8.73 10.58
C SER A 266 8.06 -7.32 11.15
N LEU A 267 8.27 -7.17 12.47
CA LEU A 267 8.34 -5.84 13.10
C LEU A 267 9.45 -4.96 12.51
N VAL A 268 10.60 -5.54 12.16
CA VAL A 268 11.69 -4.80 11.52
C VAL A 268 11.27 -4.20 10.17
N LEU A 269 10.45 -4.90 9.40
CA LEU A 269 9.93 -4.41 8.12
C LEU A 269 8.96 -3.24 8.35
N ALA A 270 8.07 -3.36 9.35
CA ALA A 270 7.14 -2.30 9.71
C ALA A 270 7.83 -1.03 10.22
N MET A 271 8.99 -1.16 10.88
CA MET A 271 9.79 0.01 11.32
C MET A 271 10.29 0.83 10.14
N ASP A 272 10.81 0.18 9.12
CA ASP A 272 11.46 0.81 7.96
C ASP A 272 10.46 1.21 6.86
N HIS A 273 9.21 0.78 6.97
CA HIS A 273 8.17 1.07 5.98
C HIS A 273 7.72 2.54 6.03
N GLU A 274 7.56 3.20 4.88
CA GLU A 274 7.21 4.63 4.82
C GLU A 274 5.70 4.91 4.70
N ASP A 275 4.87 3.87 4.45
CA ASP A 275 3.40 4.02 4.38
C ASP A 275 2.80 4.12 5.78
N PRO A 276 2.31 5.32 6.20
CA PRO A 276 1.75 5.51 7.53
C PRO A 276 0.41 4.79 7.73
N PHE A 277 -0.36 4.57 6.66
CA PHE A 277 -1.61 3.81 6.75
C PHE A 277 -1.35 2.33 7.00
N ALA A 278 -0.43 1.73 6.25
CA ALA A 278 -0.02 0.34 6.45
C ALA A 278 0.55 0.10 7.86
N LYS A 279 1.41 1.02 8.35
CA LYS A 279 1.93 0.99 9.72
C LYS A 279 0.84 1.10 10.77
N MET A 280 -0.13 1.98 10.56
CA MET A 280 -1.26 2.16 11.47
C MET A 280 -2.05 0.86 11.63
N ILE A 281 -2.41 0.21 10.52
CA ILE A 281 -3.11 -1.08 10.53
C ILE A 281 -2.27 -2.16 11.23
N TYR A 282 -1.00 -2.27 10.87
CA TYR A 282 -0.08 -3.23 11.49
C TYR A 282 -0.01 -3.04 13.02
N TYR A 283 0.19 -1.82 13.49
CA TYR A 283 0.32 -1.53 14.92
C TYR A 283 -0.98 -1.68 15.69
N ALA A 284 -2.12 -1.38 15.08
CA ALA A 284 -3.43 -1.63 15.69
C ALA A 284 -3.63 -3.13 15.99
N HIS A 285 -3.31 -3.98 15.01
CA HIS A 285 -3.45 -5.44 15.18
C HIS A 285 -2.38 -6.02 16.09
N ALA A 286 -1.13 -5.50 16.06
CA ALA A 286 -0.10 -5.86 17.01
C ALA A 286 -0.53 -5.55 18.45
N ALA A 287 -1.13 -4.39 18.70
CA ALA A 287 -1.66 -4.01 20.02
C ALA A 287 -2.74 -5.00 20.50
N SER A 288 -3.70 -5.34 19.64
CA SER A 288 -4.76 -6.29 19.97
C SER A 288 -4.21 -7.68 20.28
N LEU A 289 -3.27 -8.15 19.47
CA LEU A 289 -2.59 -9.43 19.64
C LEU A 289 -1.81 -9.50 20.97
N LEU A 290 -1.06 -8.45 21.30
CA LEU A 290 -0.29 -8.40 22.55
C LEU A 290 -1.18 -8.41 23.78
N ARG A 291 -2.32 -7.70 23.76
CA ARG A 291 -3.31 -7.76 24.86
C ARG A 291 -3.84 -9.18 25.04
N ARG A 292 -4.21 -9.82 23.94
CA ARG A 292 -4.69 -11.20 23.94
C ARG A 292 -3.61 -12.17 24.46
N TRP A 293 -2.38 -12.03 24.00
CA TRP A 293 -1.27 -12.89 24.38
C TRP A 293 -0.86 -12.70 25.85
N ALA A 294 -0.98 -11.50 26.39
CA ALA A 294 -0.73 -11.24 27.82
C ALA A 294 -1.65 -12.05 28.74
N GLU A 295 -2.88 -12.29 28.31
CA GLU A 295 -3.83 -13.14 29.06
C GLU A 295 -3.48 -14.62 28.98
N GLU A 296 -3.04 -15.11 27.80
CA GLU A 296 -2.76 -16.52 27.57
C GLU A 296 -1.35 -16.96 28.04
N SER A 297 -0.39 -16.05 28.01
CA SER A 297 1.02 -16.34 28.34
C SER A 297 1.62 -15.27 29.26
N PRO A 298 1.16 -15.21 30.53
CA PRO A 298 1.73 -14.29 31.51
C PRO A 298 3.24 -14.50 31.67
N GLY A 299 4.02 -13.42 31.55
CA GLY A 299 5.49 -13.48 31.69
C GLY A 299 6.23 -13.75 30.36
N TYR A 300 5.53 -13.85 29.24
CA TYR A 300 6.19 -13.85 27.94
C TYR A 300 6.95 -12.54 27.72
N ARG A 301 8.11 -12.60 27.06
CA ARG A 301 8.93 -11.45 26.73
C ARG A 301 9.07 -11.36 25.21
N LEU A 302 8.50 -10.32 24.61
CA LEU A 302 8.56 -10.14 23.16
C LEU A 302 9.99 -9.85 22.70
N ARG A 303 10.42 -10.45 21.59
CA ARG A 303 11.72 -10.19 20.96
C ARG A 303 11.62 -8.94 20.09
N LEU A 304 12.09 -7.81 20.60
CA LEU A 304 12.14 -6.56 19.87
C LEU A 304 13.47 -6.42 19.10
N PRO A 305 13.46 -5.84 17.88
CA PRO A 305 14.69 -5.41 17.21
C PRO A 305 15.46 -4.41 18.08
N ALA A 306 16.79 -4.47 18.06
CA ALA A 306 17.62 -3.58 18.88
C ALA A 306 17.43 -2.08 18.59
N SER A 307 16.99 -1.75 17.37
CA SER A 307 16.69 -0.39 16.93
C SER A 307 15.24 0.05 17.20
N PHE A 308 14.39 -0.83 17.80
CA PHE A 308 13.01 -0.49 18.06
C PHE A 308 12.90 0.58 19.15
N PRO A 309 12.22 1.74 18.89
CA PRO A 309 12.24 2.91 19.77
C PRO A 309 11.27 2.77 20.95
N TYR A 310 11.45 1.74 21.77
CA TYR A 310 10.64 1.49 22.96
C TYR A 310 11.57 1.30 24.16
N ASP A 311 11.51 2.26 25.11
CA ASP A 311 12.34 2.26 26.31
C ASP A 311 11.79 1.43 27.47
N GLY A 312 10.59 0.85 27.31
CA GLY A 312 9.91 0.04 28.34
C GLY A 312 10.44 -1.39 28.41
N ASP A 313 9.90 -2.17 29.35
CA ASP A 313 10.20 -3.60 29.45
C ASP A 313 9.40 -4.39 28.38
N PRO A 314 10.04 -5.11 27.44
CA PRO A 314 9.35 -5.98 26.50
C PRO A 314 8.58 -7.15 27.14
N GLY A 315 8.75 -7.41 28.43
CA GLY A 315 7.95 -8.35 29.20
C GLY A 315 6.62 -7.75 29.72
N ASP A 316 6.47 -6.41 29.73
CA ASP A 316 5.21 -5.74 30.03
C ASP A 316 4.40 -5.58 28.73
N LEU A 317 3.78 -6.70 28.31
CA LEU A 317 3.05 -6.76 27.03
C LEU A 317 1.88 -5.78 26.97
N ILE A 318 1.30 -5.39 28.11
CA ILE A 318 0.18 -4.42 28.13
C ILE A 318 0.70 -3.02 27.80
N LYS A 319 1.81 -2.58 28.42
CA LYS A 319 2.41 -1.28 28.09
C LYS A 319 2.94 -1.24 26.66
N LEU A 320 3.47 -2.36 26.19
CA LEU A 320 3.91 -2.46 24.79
C LEU A 320 2.70 -2.40 23.83
N ALA A 321 1.59 -3.03 24.17
CA ALA A 321 0.34 -2.91 23.41
C ALA A 321 -0.21 -1.46 23.43
N ASP A 322 -0.08 -0.76 24.55
CA ASP A 322 -0.45 0.66 24.62
C ASP A 322 0.43 1.51 23.71
N TYR A 323 1.75 1.27 23.70
CA TYR A 323 2.68 1.95 22.80
C TYR A 323 2.29 1.80 21.31
N PHE A 324 1.99 0.58 20.85
CA PHE A 324 1.53 0.33 19.49
C PHE A 324 0.14 0.95 19.22
N GLY A 325 -0.77 0.80 20.18
CA GLY A 325 -2.15 1.33 20.09
C GLY A 325 -2.20 2.85 20.04
N ASP A 326 -1.36 3.54 20.81
CA ASP A 326 -1.28 5.00 20.81
C ASP A 326 -0.80 5.54 19.46
N TYR A 327 0.20 4.89 18.84
CA TYR A 327 0.61 5.23 17.48
C TYR A 327 -0.55 5.06 16.49
N ALA A 328 -1.20 3.90 16.50
CA ALA A 328 -2.29 3.59 15.57
C ALA A 328 -3.46 4.58 15.72
N LYS A 329 -3.85 4.89 16.97
CA LYS A 329 -4.90 5.84 17.27
C LYS A 329 -4.55 7.25 16.81
N SER A 330 -3.36 7.74 17.16
CA SER A 330 -2.89 9.07 16.73
C SER A 330 -2.88 9.23 15.23
N MET A 331 -2.46 8.19 14.50
CA MET A 331 -2.45 8.20 13.05
C MET A 331 -3.86 8.17 12.45
N ALA A 332 -4.74 7.33 13.00
CA ALA A 332 -6.14 7.28 12.56
C ALA A 332 -6.88 8.61 12.75
N GLU A 333 -6.62 9.30 13.87
CA GLU A 333 -7.17 10.63 14.13
C GLU A 333 -6.71 11.68 13.10
N GLN A 334 -5.45 11.62 12.63
CA GLN A 334 -4.94 12.50 11.57
C GLN A 334 -5.64 12.24 10.23
N PHE A 335 -5.83 10.98 9.85
CA PHE A 335 -6.59 10.60 8.66
C PHE A 335 -8.04 11.07 8.74
N ASP A 336 -8.71 10.84 9.88
CA ASP A 336 -10.10 11.25 10.09
C ASP A 336 -10.25 12.78 10.02
N GLN A 337 -9.31 13.52 10.59
CA GLN A 337 -9.28 14.99 10.49
C GLN A 337 -9.15 15.44 9.03
N ARG A 338 -8.24 14.84 8.26
CA ARG A 338 -8.08 15.11 6.83
C ARG A 338 -9.35 14.81 6.04
N ASN A 339 -9.96 13.65 6.31
CA ASN A 339 -11.13 13.16 5.58
C ASN A 339 -12.44 13.87 6.00
N GLY A 340 -12.47 14.48 7.18
CA GLY A 340 -13.66 15.08 7.76
C GLY A 340 -14.72 14.06 8.24
N ASN A 341 -14.30 12.85 8.58
CA ASN A 341 -15.18 11.77 9.04
C ASN A 341 -14.45 10.89 10.09
N ARG A 342 -15.03 9.75 10.48
CA ARG A 342 -14.43 8.78 11.40
C ARG A 342 -14.16 7.42 10.75
N HIS A 343 -13.99 7.41 9.46
CA HIS A 343 -13.84 6.17 8.71
C HIS A 343 -12.60 5.38 9.17
N VAL A 344 -11.44 6.04 9.21
CA VAL A 344 -10.17 5.36 9.50
C VAL A 344 -10.11 4.90 10.95
N SER A 345 -10.54 5.71 11.93
CA SER A 345 -10.68 5.24 13.31
C SER A 345 -11.58 4.02 13.40
N SER A 346 -12.68 4.00 12.64
CA SER A 346 -13.60 2.85 12.66
C SER A 346 -12.99 1.55 12.12
N LEU A 347 -11.93 1.63 11.31
CA LEU A 347 -11.23 0.43 10.81
C LEU A 347 -10.43 -0.27 11.91
N ILE A 348 -9.89 0.48 12.85
CA ILE A 348 -9.08 -0.05 13.95
C ILE A 348 -9.88 -0.29 15.24
N GLU A 349 -11.07 0.35 15.40
CA GLU A 349 -11.93 0.19 16.57
C GLU A 349 -12.87 -1.03 16.48
N LYS A 350 -13.31 -1.43 15.31
CA LYS A 350 -14.30 -2.49 15.07
C LYS A 350 -13.75 -3.91 15.09
N ARG A 351 -12.48 -4.05 15.33
CA ARG A 351 -11.79 -5.32 15.11
C ARG A 351 -11.18 -5.91 16.38
#